data_12e6d82f06ebbdcee5b497b63ebbcdd0
#
_entry.id   12e6d82f06ebbdcee5b497b63ebbcdd0
#
_cell.length_a   1.000
_cell.length_b   1.000
_cell.length_c   1.000
_cell.angle_alpha   90.00
_cell.angle_beta   90.00
_cell.angle_gamma   90.00
#
_symmetry.space_group_name_H-M   'P 1'
#
loop_
_entity.id
_entity.type
_entity.pdbx_description
1 polymer ?
#
loop_
_entity_poly.entity_id
_entity_poly.type
_entity_poly.pdbx_seq_one_letter_code
_entity_poly.pdbx_strand_id
1 'polypeptide(L)'
;GVSGVCVFNLSRAAREGDVLSIDFLPQMSDSDRDAWLLARRKHLSTRFGENGQIAAEDVLRGAMLPQVAQVLCKCASIDPARPLSKKDALALSRVIGGLRLAVRGIGDAKQCQVSRGGLLVAAFDPQTMEAPVLPGLFAVGEALDVDAPCGGYNLHWAWASGLLAGASAACGVVVSADGEGEGE
;
A
#
# COMPACT_ATOMS: atom_id res chain seq x y z
N GLY A 1 -3.19 -13.34 -0.40
CA GLY A 1 -3.14 -12.04 0.24
C GLY A 1 -3.35 -10.90 -0.73
N VAL A 2 -3.50 -9.70 -0.23
CA VAL A 2 -3.56 -8.47 -1.02
C VAL A 2 -2.32 -7.62 -0.74
N SER A 3 -1.89 -6.86 -1.73
CA SER A 3 -0.69 -6.03 -1.68
C SER A 3 -0.84 -4.81 -2.58
N GLY A 4 0.15 -3.93 -2.57
CA GLY A 4 0.15 -2.69 -3.33
C GLY A 4 0.10 -1.45 -2.45
N VAL A 5 0.37 -0.28 -3.04
CA VAL A 5 0.53 0.99 -2.29
C VAL A 5 -0.66 1.31 -1.39
N CYS A 6 -1.90 1.13 -1.88
CA CYS A 6 -3.11 1.37 -1.08
C CYS A 6 -3.18 0.43 0.13
N VAL A 7 -2.80 -0.85 -0.05
CA VAL A 7 -2.83 -1.86 1.01
C VAL A 7 -1.73 -1.58 2.03
N PHE A 8 -0.53 -1.19 1.60
CA PHE A 8 0.56 -0.81 2.50
C PHE A 8 0.17 0.38 3.37
N ASN A 9 -0.44 1.42 2.80
CA ASN A 9 -0.91 2.56 3.58
C ASN A 9 -2.02 2.17 4.57
N LEU A 10 -2.96 1.31 4.15
CA LEU A 10 -4.07 0.87 4.98
C LEU A 10 -3.62 -0.09 6.09
N SER A 11 -2.59 -0.92 5.85
CA SER A 11 -2.07 -1.87 6.84
C SER A 11 -1.59 -1.20 8.13
N ARG A 12 -1.31 0.10 8.09
CA ARG A 12 -0.94 0.91 9.27
C ARG A 12 -2.08 1.04 10.28
N ALA A 13 -3.33 0.95 9.82
CA ALA A 13 -4.54 1.10 10.65
C ALA A 13 -5.32 -0.22 10.79
N ALA A 14 -5.18 -1.14 9.84
CA ALA A 14 -5.93 -2.38 9.81
C ALA A 14 -5.52 -3.33 10.96
N ARG A 15 -6.51 -3.99 11.56
CA ARG A 15 -6.34 -4.95 12.65
C ARG A 15 -6.91 -6.31 12.25
N GLU A 16 -6.44 -7.36 12.89
CA GLU A 16 -7.04 -8.69 12.75
C GLU A 16 -8.52 -8.65 13.16
N GLY A 17 -9.37 -9.24 12.32
CA GLY A 17 -10.82 -9.19 12.48
C GLY A 17 -11.52 -8.10 11.70
N ASP A 18 -10.81 -7.08 11.23
CA ASP A 18 -11.38 -6.06 10.35
C ASP A 18 -11.82 -6.65 9.01
N VAL A 19 -12.70 -5.93 8.32
CA VAL A 19 -13.11 -6.26 6.96
C VAL A 19 -12.58 -5.22 5.99
N LEU A 20 -11.66 -5.63 5.13
CA LEU A 20 -11.19 -4.84 4.01
C LEU A 20 -12.22 -4.88 2.88
N SER A 21 -12.68 -3.73 2.42
CA SER A 21 -13.52 -3.58 1.23
C SER A 21 -12.70 -2.96 0.10
N ILE A 22 -12.64 -3.65 -1.04
CA ILE A 22 -11.87 -3.19 -2.20
C ILE A 22 -12.85 -2.87 -3.33
N ASP A 23 -12.85 -1.62 -3.78
CA ASP A 23 -13.49 -1.19 -5.02
C ASP A 23 -12.42 -1.07 -6.12
N PHE A 24 -12.58 -1.83 -7.20
CA PHE A 24 -11.65 -1.82 -8.34
C PHE A 24 -11.95 -0.73 -9.37
N LEU A 25 -13.11 -0.09 -9.28
CA LEU A 25 -13.55 0.98 -10.18
C LEU A 25 -14.23 2.12 -9.39
N PRO A 26 -13.52 2.75 -8.43
CA PRO A 26 -14.10 3.70 -7.50
C PRO A 26 -14.65 4.98 -8.17
N GLN A 27 -14.29 5.23 -9.43
CA GLN A 27 -14.82 6.34 -10.22
C GLN A 27 -16.20 6.07 -10.84
N MET A 28 -16.71 4.84 -10.74
CA MET A 28 -18.01 4.44 -11.30
C MET A 28 -19.05 4.25 -10.21
N SER A 29 -20.26 4.75 -10.41
CA SER A 29 -21.41 4.35 -9.61
C SER A 29 -21.78 2.89 -9.86
N ASP A 30 -22.58 2.28 -8.99
CA ASP A 30 -23.04 0.90 -9.17
C ASP A 30 -23.79 0.74 -10.51
N SER A 31 -24.64 1.69 -10.87
CA SER A 31 -25.38 1.68 -12.14
C SER A 31 -24.47 1.81 -13.36
N ASP A 32 -23.46 2.68 -13.28
CA ASP A 32 -22.51 2.87 -14.39
C ASP A 32 -21.64 1.64 -14.58
N ARG A 33 -21.22 1.01 -13.48
CA ARG A 33 -20.46 -0.23 -13.50
C ARG A 33 -21.25 -1.39 -14.08
N ASP A 34 -22.52 -1.53 -13.72
CA ASP A 34 -23.43 -2.51 -14.30
C ASP A 34 -23.59 -2.29 -15.80
N ALA A 35 -23.86 -1.06 -16.22
CA ALA A 35 -24.01 -0.69 -17.63
C ALA A 35 -22.70 -0.94 -18.42
N TRP A 36 -21.57 -0.53 -17.86
CA TRP A 36 -20.25 -0.75 -18.45
C TRP A 36 -19.97 -2.25 -18.68
N LEU A 37 -20.20 -3.09 -17.66
CA LEU A 37 -19.90 -4.51 -17.76
C LEU A 37 -20.83 -5.23 -18.76
N LEU A 38 -22.10 -4.87 -18.78
CA LEU A 38 -23.07 -5.40 -19.76
C LEU A 38 -22.72 -4.97 -21.20
N ALA A 39 -22.38 -3.72 -21.41
CA ALA A 39 -21.96 -3.19 -22.71
C ALA A 39 -20.69 -3.87 -23.20
N ARG A 40 -19.69 -3.99 -22.30
CA ARG A 40 -18.41 -4.64 -22.57
C ARG A 40 -18.61 -6.12 -22.93
N ARG A 41 -19.40 -6.85 -22.15
CA ARG A 41 -19.76 -8.22 -22.45
C ARG A 41 -20.36 -8.35 -23.87
N LYS A 42 -21.36 -7.49 -24.19
CA LYS A 42 -22.02 -7.50 -25.50
C LYS A 42 -21.01 -7.22 -26.63
N HIS A 43 -20.20 -6.19 -26.49
CA HIS A 43 -19.20 -5.79 -27.49
C HIS A 43 -18.18 -6.92 -27.76
N LEU A 44 -17.61 -7.47 -26.70
CA LEU A 44 -16.59 -8.51 -26.82
C LEU A 44 -17.16 -9.84 -27.32
N SER A 45 -18.37 -10.22 -26.91
CA SER A 45 -19.06 -11.42 -27.43
C SER A 45 -19.30 -11.31 -28.93
N THR A 46 -19.68 -10.13 -29.43
CA THR A 46 -19.91 -9.92 -30.87
C THR A 46 -18.62 -9.94 -31.68
N ARG A 47 -17.52 -9.43 -31.11
CA ARG A 47 -16.25 -9.24 -31.85
C ARG A 47 -15.31 -10.43 -31.77
N PHE A 48 -15.26 -11.12 -30.64
CA PHE A 48 -14.27 -12.15 -30.33
C PHE A 48 -14.87 -13.45 -29.79
N GLY A 49 -16.17 -13.47 -29.50
CA GLY A 49 -16.80 -14.65 -28.91
C GLY A 49 -17.06 -15.72 -29.92
N GLU A 50 -16.82 -16.99 -29.54
CA GLU A 50 -17.27 -18.14 -30.29
C GLU A 50 -18.80 -18.28 -30.14
N ASN A 51 -19.52 -18.37 -31.25
CA ASN A 51 -21.00 -18.40 -31.27
C ASN A 51 -21.66 -17.26 -30.48
N GLY A 52 -21.06 -16.08 -30.46
CA GLY A 52 -21.56 -14.91 -29.72
C GLY A 52 -21.42 -15.01 -28.19
N GLN A 53 -20.58 -15.91 -27.71
CA GLN A 53 -20.29 -16.10 -26.28
C GLN A 53 -18.83 -15.76 -25.97
N ILE A 54 -18.57 -15.23 -24.76
CA ILE A 54 -17.21 -14.90 -24.30
C ILE A 54 -17.06 -15.38 -22.86
N ALA A 55 -15.90 -15.93 -22.52
CA ALA A 55 -15.59 -16.38 -21.17
C ALA A 55 -15.63 -15.21 -20.17
N ALA A 56 -16.02 -15.49 -18.94
CA ALA A 56 -16.18 -14.46 -17.90
C ALA A 56 -14.89 -13.69 -17.63
N GLU A 57 -13.74 -14.38 -17.56
CA GLU A 57 -12.44 -13.74 -17.35
C GLU A 57 -12.03 -12.86 -18.54
N ASP A 58 -12.38 -13.24 -19.76
CA ASP A 58 -12.04 -12.47 -20.96
C ASP A 58 -12.83 -11.16 -21.05
N VAL A 59 -14.00 -11.09 -20.44
CA VAL A 59 -14.76 -9.83 -20.35
C VAL A 59 -13.97 -8.75 -19.60
N LEU A 60 -13.12 -9.12 -18.65
CA LEU A 60 -12.29 -8.19 -17.89
C LEU A 60 -10.90 -7.97 -18.50
N ARG A 61 -10.53 -8.67 -19.56
CA ARG A 61 -9.22 -8.56 -20.23
C ARG A 61 -8.96 -7.13 -20.72
N GLY A 62 -7.79 -6.58 -20.37
CA GLY A 62 -7.41 -5.21 -20.72
C GLY A 62 -7.98 -4.14 -19.76
N ALA A 63 -8.94 -4.49 -18.90
CA ALA A 63 -9.38 -3.62 -17.81
C ALA A 63 -8.73 -4.01 -16.48
N MET A 64 -8.44 -5.30 -16.31
CA MET A 64 -7.81 -5.86 -15.10
C MET A 64 -6.76 -6.90 -15.48
N LEU A 65 -5.84 -7.17 -14.56
CA LEU A 65 -4.88 -8.26 -14.71
C LEU A 65 -5.61 -9.61 -14.74
N PRO A 66 -5.16 -10.58 -15.54
CA PRO A 66 -5.84 -11.88 -15.66
C PRO A 66 -6.06 -12.59 -14.33
N GLN A 67 -5.08 -12.57 -13.45
CA GLN A 67 -5.17 -13.18 -12.11
C GLN A 67 -6.26 -12.53 -11.25
N VAL A 68 -6.41 -11.21 -11.35
CA VAL A 68 -7.45 -10.46 -10.64
C VAL A 68 -8.82 -10.81 -11.22
N ALA A 69 -8.97 -10.86 -12.55
CA ALA A 69 -10.20 -11.25 -13.21
C ALA A 69 -10.69 -12.65 -12.78
N GLN A 70 -9.78 -13.62 -12.72
CA GLN A 70 -10.10 -14.98 -12.24
C GLN A 70 -10.55 -15.00 -10.79
N VAL A 71 -9.88 -14.24 -9.90
CA VAL A 71 -10.28 -14.15 -8.49
C VAL A 71 -11.65 -13.51 -8.35
N LEU A 72 -11.93 -12.43 -9.07
CA LEU A 72 -13.22 -11.75 -9.03
C LEU A 72 -14.37 -12.65 -9.52
N CYS A 73 -14.15 -13.41 -10.61
CA CYS A 73 -15.11 -14.40 -11.08
C CYS A 73 -15.39 -15.46 -10.00
N LYS A 74 -14.35 -16.03 -9.39
CA LYS A 74 -14.50 -17.02 -8.31
C LYS A 74 -15.23 -16.45 -7.10
N CYS A 75 -14.93 -15.22 -6.70
CA CYS A 75 -15.63 -14.54 -5.60
C CYS A 75 -17.09 -14.24 -5.91
N ALA A 76 -17.43 -14.06 -7.18
CA ALA A 76 -18.80 -13.94 -7.65
C ALA A 76 -19.51 -15.32 -7.85
N SER A 77 -18.85 -16.43 -7.53
CA SER A 77 -19.30 -17.82 -7.78
C SER A 77 -19.51 -18.11 -9.27
N ILE A 78 -18.68 -17.53 -10.11
CA ILE A 78 -18.69 -17.69 -11.57
C ILE A 78 -17.45 -18.48 -11.98
N ASP A 79 -17.63 -19.51 -12.82
CA ASP A 79 -16.50 -20.19 -13.46
C ASP A 79 -15.86 -19.24 -14.48
N PRO A 80 -14.57 -18.87 -14.31
CA PRO A 80 -13.89 -17.93 -15.20
C PRO A 80 -13.90 -18.32 -16.68
N ALA A 81 -13.86 -19.63 -16.98
CA ALA A 81 -13.78 -20.15 -18.34
C ALA A 81 -15.15 -20.26 -19.03
N ARG A 82 -16.25 -20.16 -18.29
CA ARG A 82 -17.60 -20.26 -18.86
C ARG A 82 -18.09 -18.94 -19.42
N PRO A 83 -19.00 -18.98 -20.41
CA PRO A 83 -19.64 -17.79 -20.92
C PRO A 83 -20.35 -16.99 -19.84
N LEU A 84 -20.11 -15.69 -19.81
CA LEU A 84 -20.71 -14.77 -18.83
C LEU A 84 -22.17 -14.49 -19.20
N SER A 85 -23.13 -14.91 -18.36
CA SER A 85 -24.54 -14.55 -18.52
C SER A 85 -24.80 -13.10 -18.10
N LYS A 86 -25.99 -12.54 -18.45
CA LYS A 86 -26.38 -11.18 -17.96
C LYS A 86 -26.51 -11.15 -16.44
N LYS A 87 -27.06 -12.19 -15.83
CA LYS A 87 -27.22 -12.32 -14.37
C LYS A 87 -25.87 -12.36 -13.69
N ASP A 88 -24.94 -13.14 -14.22
CA ASP A 88 -23.60 -13.28 -13.67
C ASP A 88 -22.79 -11.99 -13.84
N ALA A 89 -22.99 -11.25 -14.93
CA ALA A 89 -22.38 -9.94 -15.11
C ALA A 89 -22.76 -8.96 -13.99
N LEU A 90 -24.03 -8.93 -13.57
CA LEU A 90 -24.46 -8.10 -12.45
C LEU A 90 -23.88 -8.59 -11.09
N ALA A 91 -23.77 -9.90 -10.90
CA ALA A 91 -23.11 -10.46 -9.72
C ALA A 91 -21.62 -10.08 -9.68
N LEU A 92 -20.94 -10.19 -10.82
CA LEU A 92 -19.53 -9.82 -10.98
C LEU A 92 -19.32 -8.31 -10.75
N SER A 93 -20.22 -7.46 -11.26
CA SER A 93 -20.21 -6.01 -11.05
C SER A 93 -20.20 -5.64 -9.56
N ARG A 94 -21.04 -6.29 -8.76
CA ARG A 94 -21.08 -6.07 -7.30
C ARG A 94 -19.77 -6.45 -6.61
N VAL A 95 -19.14 -7.56 -7.02
CA VAL A 95 -17.85 -7.98 -6.48
C VAL A 95 -16.74 -7.01 -6.89
N ILE A 96 -16.77 -6.49 -8.11
CA ILE A 96 -15.82 -5.47 -8.60
C ILE A 96 -15.90 -4.20 -7.76
N GLY A 97 -17.10 -3.74 -7.40
CA GLY A 97 -17.30 -2.52 -6.62
C GLY A 97 -17.19 -2.69 -5.10
N GLY A 98 -17.06 -3.93 -4.61
CA GLY A 98 -17.04 -4.15 -3.17
C GLY A 98 -16.58 -5.54 -2.77
N LEU A 99 -15.38 -5.94 -3.21
CA LEU A 99 -14.77 -7.20 -2.75
C LEU A 99 -14.44 -7.10 -1.27
N ARG A 100 -15.10 -7.94 -0.46
CA ARG A 100 -14.90 -7.95 1.00
C ARG A 100 -13.97 -9.10 1.40
N LEU A 101 -12.92 -8.76 2.15
CA LEU A 101 -11.92 -9.70 2.65
C LEU A 101 -11.75 -9.52 4.15
N ALA A 102 -11.81 -10.60 4.91
CA ALA A 102 -11.47 -10.56 6.34
C ALA A 102 -9.95 -10.43 6.51
N VAL A 103 -9.52 -9.48 7.33
CA VAL A 103 -8.12 -9.32 7.72
C VAL A 103 -7.79 -10.40 8.75
N ARG A 104 -6.86 -11.28 8.41
CA ARG A 104 -6.41 -12.41 9.26
C ARG A 104 -5.06 -12.14 9.92
N GLY A 105 -4.47 -11.00 9.69
CA GLY A 105 -3.17 -10.61 10.18
C GLY A 105 -2.28 -10.03 9.08
N ILE A 106 -1.03 -9.77 9.45
CA ILE A 106 0.00 -9.29 8.55
C ILE A 106 0.52 -10.47 7.72
N GLY A 107 0.90 -10.22 6.47
CA GLY A 107 1.51 -11.23 5.60
C GLY A 107 2.91 -11.63 6.05
N ASP A 108 3.74 -12.07 5.10
CA ASP A 108 5.12 -12.46 5.39
C ASP A 108 5.95 -11.24 5.85
N ALA A 109 6.41 -11.28 7.10
CA ALA A 109 7.24 -10.22 7.68
C ALA A 109 8.54 -9.95 6.88
N LYS A 110 9.05 -10.94 6.13
CA LYS A 110 10.22 -10.77 5.26
C LYS A 110 9.94 -9.87 4.05
N GLN A 111 8.68 -9.61 3.73
CA GLN A 111 8.26 -8.72 2.65
C GLN A 111 7.84 -7.33 3.16
N CYS A 112 7.97 -7.06 4.44
CA CYS A 112 7.74 -5.73 5.00
C CYS A 112 8.75 -4.74 4.44
N GLN A 113 8.25 -3.59 3.96
CA GLN A 113 9.10 -2.50 3.45
C GLN A 113 9.44 -1.48 4.53
N VAL A 114 8.63 -1.41 5.58
CA VAL A 114 8.73 -0.44 6.68
C VAL A 114 8.32 -1.13 7.98
N SER A 115 9.04 -0.85 9.06
CA SER A 115 8.66 -1.23 10.43
C SER A 115 7.99 -0.07 11.12
N ARG A 116 7.10 -0.36 12.04
CA ARG A 116 6.40 0.62 12.87
C ARG A 116 6.88 0.54 14.30
N GLY A 117 6.99 1.70 14.97
CA GLY A 117 7.60 1.83 16.28
C GLY A 117 9.06 2.27 16.17
N GLY A 118 9.70 2.49 17.28
CA GLY A 118 11.07 2.98 17.37
C GLY A 118 11.26 3.88 18.57
N LEU A 119 12.33 4.66 18.56
CA LEU A 119 12.61 5.64 19.59
C LEU A 119 11.62 6.81 19.47
N LEU A 120 11.18 7.32 20.60
CA LEU A 120 10.24 8.47 20.64
C LEU A 120 10.89 9.69 19.99
N VAL A 121 10.26 10.26 18.98
CA VAL A 121 10.74 11.48 18.30
C VAL A 121 10.95 12.62 19.27
N ALA A 122 10.05 12.76 20.26
CA ALA A 122 10.13 13.82 21.29
C ALA A 122 11.37 13.72 22.20
N ALA A 123 12.11 12.61 22.16
CA ALA A 123 13.35 12.44 22.91
C ALA A 123 14.58 13.02 22.19
N PHE A 124 14.42 13.53 20.97
CA PHE A 124 15.50 14.08 20.14
C PHE A 124 15.18 15.50 19.69
N ASP A 125 16.20 16.35 19.64
CA ASP A 125 16.07 17.70 19.12
C ASP A 125 15.85 17.66 17.60
N PRO A 126 14.75 18.22 17.08
CA PRO A 126 14.45 18.21 15.65
C PRO A 126 15.41 19.04 14.79
N GLN A 127 16.24 19.89 15.40
CA GLN A 127 17.23 20.71 14.70
C GLN A 127 18.59 20.02 14.57
N THR A 128 18.88 19.05 15.44
CA THR A 128 20.19 18.38 15.50
C THR A 128 20.09 16.86 15.38
N MET A 129 18.94 16.27 15.64
CA MET A 129 18.71 14.82 15.80
C MET A 129 19.45 14.25 17.00
N GLU A 130 19.97 15.05 17.93
CA GLU A 130 20.65 14.64 19.15
C GLU A 130 19.65 14.43 20.30
N ALA A 131 19.96 13.49 21.19
CA ALA A 131 19.20 13.30 22.43
C ALA A 131 19.71 14.27 23.51
N PRO A 132 18.91 15.28 23.95
CA PRO A 132 19.36 16.26 24.96
C PRO A 132 19.76 15.63 26.29
N VAL A 133 19.18 14.46 26.63
CA VAL A 133 19.47 13.73 27.88
C VAL A 133 20.72 12.88 27.80
N LEU A 134 21.27 12.69 26.60
CA LEU A 134 22.44 11.84 26.35
C LEU A 134 23.32 12.47 25.24
N PRO A 135 24.12 13.50 25.58
CA PRO A 135 24.95 14.20 24.61
C PRO A 135 25.83 13.23 23.80
N GLY A 136 25.92 13.44 22.49
CA GLY A 136 26.64 12.57 21.56
C GLY A 136 25.79 11.41 21.01
N LEU A 137 24.56 11.20 21.50
CA LEU A 137 23.65 10.21 20.93
C LEU A 137 22.73 10.85 19.90
N PHE A 138 22.81 10.37 18.68
CA PHE A 138 21.95 10.76 17.56
C PHE A 138 21.10 9.58 17.11
N ALA A 139 19.86 9.83 16.68
CA ALA A 139 19.01 8.85 16.04
C ALA A 139 18.41 9.40 14.76
N VAL A 140 18.36 8.58 13.71
CA VAL A 140 17.94 9.00 12.36
C VAL A 140 17.10 7.94 11.68
N GLY A 141 16.35 8.35 10.68
CA GLY A 141 15.57 7.45 9.82
C GLY A 141 14.56 6.64 10.61
N GLU A 142 14.49 5.36 10.30
CA GLU A 142 13.51 4.40 10.84
C GLU A 142 13.84 3.93 12.28
N ALA A 143 14.99 4.34 12.84
CA ALA A 143 15.25 4.16 14.27
C ALA A 143 14.30 4.99 15.14
N LEU A 144 13.81 6.12 14.61
CA LEU A 144 12.77 6.94 15.20
C LEU A 144 11.39 6.42 14.82
N ASP A 145 10.40 6.56 15.70
CA ASP A 145 9.00 6.23 15.42
C ASP A 145 8.37 7.24 14.44
N VAL A 146 8.87 7.18 13.20
CA VAL A 146 8.38 7.96 12.06
C VAL A 146 7.97 7.01 10.96
N ASP A 147 6.69 7.05 10.61
CA ASP A 147 6.08 6.18 9.64
C ASP A 147 5.22 7.02 8.67
N ALA A 148 5.72 7.22 7.47
CA ALA A 148 5.09 7.99 6.42
C ALA A 148 4.38 7.09 5.38
N PRO A 149 3.40 7.63 4.63
CA PRO A 149 2.77 6.90 3.54
C PRO A 149 3.78 6.34 2.53
N CYS A 150 3.42 5.20 1.93
CA CYS A 150 4.21 4.61 0.85
C CYS A 150 4.33 5.61 -0.32
N GLY A 151 5.55 5.82 -0.83
CA GLY A 151 5.82 6.79 -1.89
C GLY A 151 7.20 7.44 -1.79
N GLY A 152 8.14 6.81 -1.06
CA GLY A 152 9.52 7.31 -0.90
C GLY A 152 9.73 8.25 0.29
N TYR A 153 8.68 8.64 1.00
CA TYR A 153 8.78 9.57 2.13
C TYR A 153 9.67 9.05 3.27
N ASN A 154 9.62 7.75 3.58
CA ASN A 154 10.46 7.15 4.63
C ASN A 154 11.94 7.20 4.26
N LEU A 155 12.28 6.97 2.99
CA LEU A 155 13.65 7.13 2.49
C LEU A 155 14.10 8.60 2.55
N HIS A 156 13.22 9.52 2.15
CA HIS A 156 13.50 10.95 2.20
C HIS A 156 13.78 11.41 3.64
N TRP A 157 12.96 10.94 4.58
CA TRP A 157 13.16 11.17 6.01
C TRP A 157 14.51 10.63 6.49
N ALA A 158 14.84 9.40 6.13
CA ALA A 158 16.12 8.78 6.52
C ALA A 158 17.33 9.59 6.02
N TRP A 159 17.26 10.09 4.79
CA TRP A 159 18.31 10.91 4.22
C TRP A 159 18.39 12.29 4.89
N ALA A 160 17.27 12.98 5.05
CA ALA A 160 17.23 14.32 5.64
C ALA A 160 17.72 14.30 7.10
N SER A 161 17.20 13.38 7.91
CA SER A 161 17.62 13.23 9.31
C SER A 161 19.07 12.81 9.44
N GLY A 162 19.56 11.92 8.54
CA GLY A 162 20.95 11.50 8.51
C GLY A 162 21.93 12.62 8.18
N LEU A 163 21.60 13.47 7.20
CA LEU A 163 22.40 14.65 6.85
C LEU A 163 22.42 15.64 8.01
N LEU A 164 21.29 15.89 8.65
CA LEU A 164 21.18 16.81 9.78
C LEU A 164 22.00 16.32 10.98
N ALA A 165 21.86 15.05 11.37
CA ALA A 165 22.62 14.46 12.45
C ALA A 165 24.13 14.45 12.18
N GLY A 166 24.54 14.13 10.94
CA GLY A 166 25.94 14.12 10.56
C GLY A 166 26.58 15.50 10.63
N ALA A 167 25.88 16.55 10.19
CA ALA A 167 26.34 17.93 10.30
C ALA A 167 26.46 18.36 11.78
N SER A 168 25.46 18.02 12.58
CA SER A 168 25.43 18.38 14.01
C SER A 168 26.54 17.65 14.80
N ALA A 169 26.75 16.37 14.54
CA ALA A 169 27.81 15.58 15.17
C ALA A 169 29.22 16.13 14.82
N ALA A 170 29.44 16.52 13.56
CA ALA A 170 30.71 17.11 13.14
C ALA A 170 30.99 18.45 13.84
N CYS A 171 29.96 19.30 14.03
CA CYS A 171 30.13 20.56 14.78
C CYS A 171 30.42 20.30 16.25
N GLY A 172 29.80 19.31 16.88
CA GLY A 172 30.04 18.96 18.29
C GLY A 172 31.46 18.43 18.54
N VAL A 173 32.01 17.68 17.60
CA VAL A 173 33.42 17.19 17.70
C VAL A 173 34.44 18.32 17.66
N VAL A 174 34.17 19.38 16.88
CA VAL A 174 35.06 20.56 16.80
C VAL A 174 35.09 21.31 18.13
N VAL A 175 33.96 21.46 18.82
CA VAL A 175 33.87 22.16 20.10
C VAL A 175 34.60 21.40 21.23
N SER A 176 34.57 20.06 21.23
CA SER A 176 35.27 19.24 22.22
C SER A 176 36.77 19.14 21.99
N ALA A 177 37.26 19.30 20.75
CA ALA A 177 38.67 19.32 20.42
C ALA A 177 39.40 20.59 20.86
N ASP A 178 38.69 21.71 20.90
CA ASP A 178 39.23 23.00 21.32
C ASP A 178 39.23 23.20 22.88
N GLY A 179 38.61 22.26 23.62
CA GLY A 179 38.45 22.36 25.08
C GLY A 179 39.57 21.71 25.93
N GLU A 180 40.51 20.99 25.32
CA GLU A 180 41.60 20.34 26.08
C GLU A 180 42.99 20.99 25.88
N GLY A 181 43.02 22.29 25.71
CA GLY A 181 44.28 23.02 25.41
C GLY A 181 44.57 24.23 26.25
N GLU A 182 44.09 24.37 27.52
CA GLU A 182 44.65 25.34 28.44
C GLU A 182 44.53 24.88 29.90
N GLY A 183 45.60 24.28 30.37
CA GLY A 183 45.78 23.90 31.78
C GLY A 183 47.18 23.44 32.10
N GLU A 184 48.18 24.36 32.00
CA GLU A 184 49.36 24.40 32.86
C GLU A 184 50.06 25.77 32.76
#